data_8d73b360b0fd049ef868f31458962dbb
#
_entry.id   8d73b360b0fd049ef868f31458962dbb
#
_cell.length_a   1.000
_cell.length_b   1.000
_cell.length_c   1.000
_cell.angle_alpha   90.00
_cell.angle_beta   90.00
_cell.angle_gamma   90.00
#
_symmetry.space_group_name_H-M   'P 1'
#
loop_
_entity.id
_entity.type
_entity.pdbx_description
1 polymer ?
#
loop_
_entity_poly.entity_id
_entity_poly.type
_entity_poly.pdbx_seq_one_letter_code
_entity_poly.pdbx_strand_id
1 'polypeptide(L)'
;MKSLFNLGVLAALSATAQAFENPIRRPGPDPSMVFADGYYHLTYTSYSRIEITKATKLGGLINGETKTVWTDTNRTRNANMWAPEIHQIDGTWYMFYSSCDANLSCCDSCHTRVLKGCDAAGPSDCEYTHLADLIPPVGSQGGPNSDFAFSIDGTYLEIPGQGRYHVLSIINEDQLQSLAITKLDTTTWTVDGWHVISVPDQDWEKNTTNSSPNSITAVNEAPHPLYHDGEIWLSYSASYCGTPNYSLGLLHYNGGDPLDASSWDKIGPVFSQANGNYGTGHNCFFTSPDGNEIWNAFHATSNSRGSCGTDRYTMAQIVTFEPGQLPEFGIPQPLSAVLEPPSGE
;
A
#
# COMPACT_ATOMS: atom_id res chain seq x y z
N MET A 1 -27.54 2.50 65.38
CA MET A 1 -26.57 2.86 64.33
C MET A 1 -27.05 2.20 63.00
N LYS A 2 -27.64 2.99 62.11
CA LYS A 2 -28.06 2.51 60.78
C LYS A 2 -26.99 2.96 59.77
N SER A 3 -26.26 1.98 59.20
CA SER A 3 -25.28 2.20 58.16
C SER A 3 -26.04 2.36 56.81
N LEU A 4 -25.90 3.53 56.20
CA LEU A 4 -26.36 3.80 54.83
C LEU A 4 -25.26 3.42 53.86
N PHE A 5 -25.45 2.34 53.10
CA PHE A 5 -24.65 2.01 51.95
C PHE A 5 -25.05 2.91 50.78
N ASN A 6 -24.19 3.83 50.41
CA ASN A 6 -24.29 4.54 49.13
C ASN A 6 -23.84 3.62 47.99
N LEU A 7 -24.77 3.12 47.20
CA LEU A 7 -24.46 2.51 45.88
C LEU A 7 -24.18 3.68 44.89
N GLY A 8 -22.94 3.91 44.61
CA GLY A 8 -22.52 4.74 43.47
C GLY A 8 -22.80 3.98 42.17
N VAL A 9 -23.77 4.45 41.39
CA VAL A 9 -24.01 4.00 40.02
C VAL A 9 -22.90 4.59 39.16
N LEU A 10 -21.94 3.78 38.75
CA LEU A 10 -21.05 4.14 37.65
C LEU A 10 -21.87 4.12 36.36
N ALA A 11 -22.23 5.29 35.85
CA ALA A 11 -22.72 5.44 34.49
C ALA A 11 -21.52 5.19 33.54
N ALA A 12 -21.47 4.04 32.94
CA ALA A 12 -20.57 3.80 31.79
C ALA A 12 -21.14 4.68 30.65
N LEU A 13 -20.43 5.76 30.34
CA LEU A 13 -20.61 6.48 29.08
C LEU A 13 -20.14 5.53 27.96
N SER A 14 -21.07 4.81 27.36
CA SER A 14 -20.82 4.19 26.06
C SER A 14 -20.69 5.34 25.06
N ALA A 15 -19.45 5.67 24.68
CA ALA A 15 -19.22 6.46 23.48
C ALA A 15 -19.84 5.67 22.32
N THR A 16 -20.88 6.19 21.70
CA THR A 16 -21.39 5.60 20.46
C THR A 16 -20.34 5.86 19.39
N ALA A 17 -19.73 4.80 18.89
CA ALA A 17 -18.85 4.89 17.73
C ALA A 17 -19.58 5.61 16.61
N GLN A 18 -18.94 6.58 15.99
CA GLN A 18 -19.55 7.39 14.94
C GLN A 18 -19.33 6.72 13.59
N ALA A 19 -20.38 6.19 13.01
CA ALA A 19 -20.37 5.62 11.66
C ALA A 19 -19.78 6.62 10.63
N PHE A 20 -19.18 6.09 9.57
CA PHE A 20 -18.55 6.88 8.52
C PHE A 20 -19.04 6.48 7.12
N GLU A 21 -18.72 7.29 6.13
CA GLU A 21 -18.98 7.03 4.72
C GLU A 21 -17.66 7.09 3.93
N ASN A 22 -17.53 6.25 2.92
CA ASN A 22 -16.50 6.40 1.90
C ASN A 22 -16.86 7.49 0.89
N PRO A 23 -15.91 8.17 0.26
CA PRO A 23 -14.47 7.98 0.42
C PRO A 23 -13.93 8.72 1.63
N ILE A 24 -12.88 8.18 2.21
CA ILE A 24 -12.17 8.81 3.33
C ILE A 24 -11.15 9.87 2.88
N ARG A 25 -10.81 9.94 1.58
CA ARG A 25 -9.92 10.96 1.01
C ARG A 25 -10.22 11.25 -0.45
N ARG A 26 -10.17 12.55 -0.86
CA ARG A 26 -10.22 13.03 -2.25
C ARG A 26 -9.26 14.22 -2.44
N PRO A 27 -8.34 14.22 -3.44
CA PRO A 27 -7.88 13.02 -4.15
C PRO A 27 -7.22 12.03 -3.20
N GLY A 28 -7.14 10.77 -3.59
CA GLY A 28 -6.55 9.73 -2.75
C GLY A 28 -6.12 8.50 -3.56
N PRO A 29 -5.27 8.67 -4.60
CA PRO A 29 -4.71 7.53 -5.32
C PRO A 29 -3.60 6.86 -4.51
N ASP A 30 -3.46 5.55 -4.66
CA ASP A 30 -2.35 4.77 -4.13
C ASP A 30 -2.14 4.98 -2.61
N PRO A 31 -3.16 4.66 -1.77
CA PRO A 31 -3.12 4.95 -0.34
C PRO A 31 -2.18 4.03 0.43
N SER A 32 -1.51 4.58 1.43
CA SER A 32 -0.90 3.81 2.52
C SER A 32 -1.30 4.43 3.86
N MET A 33 -1.69 3.60 4.82
CA MET A 33 -2.26 4.06 6.08
C MET A 33 -1.79 3.23 7.27
N VAL A 34 -1.57 3.90 8.40
CA VAL A 34 -1.30 3.28 9.69
C VAL A 34 -2.12 3.97 10.78
N PHE A 35 -2.46 3.24 11.85
CA PHE A 35 -2.96 3.84 13.09
C PHE A 35 -1.81 3.89 14.09
N ALA A 36 -1.49 5.09 14.58
CA ALA A 36 -0.44 5.32 15.56
C ALA A 36 -0.73 6.57 16.38
N ASP A 37 -0.32 6.58 17.65
CA ASP A 37 -0.48 7.72 18.57
C ASP A 37 -1.92 8.29 18.63
N GLY A 38 -2.93 7.42 18.52
CA GLY A 38 -4.34 7.80 18.56
C GLY A 38 -4.87 8.46 17.28
N TYR A 39 -4.12 8.37 16.16
CA TYR A 39 -4.51 8.93 14.87
C TYR A 39 -4.34 7.90 13.74
N TYR A 40 -5.22 7.97 12.77
CA TYR A 40 -4.97 7.43 11.43
C TYR A 40 -4.06 8.38 10.68
N HIS A 41 -2.99 7.86 10.08
CA HIS A 41 -2.05 8.58 9.23
C HIS A 41 -2.14 8.01 7.84
N LEU A 42 -2.63 8.80 6.89
CA LEU A 42 -2.83 8.43 5.49
C LEU A 42 -1.88 9.21 4.60
N THR A 43 -1.11 8.51 3.77
CA THR A 43 -0.38 9.08 2.64
C THR A 43 -0.94 8.54 1.33
N TYR A 44 -0.68 9.25 0.23
CA TYR A 44 -1.18 8.90 -1.11
C TYR A 44 -0.32 9.60 -2.17
N THR A 45 -0.41 9.18 -3.42
CA THR A 45 0.31 9.82 -4.54
C THR A 45 -0.13 11.27 -4.73
N SER A 46 0.81 12.20 -4.57
CA SER A 46 0.63 13.64 -4.85
C SER A 46 1.57 14.16 -5.93
N TYR A 47 2.31 13.28 -6.59
CA TYR A 47 3.19 13.47 -7.77
C TYR A 47 4.45 14.32 -7.55
N SER A 48 4.44 15.34 -6.72
CA SER A 48 5.55 16.30 -6.54
C SER A 48 6.07 16.45 -5.12
N ARG A 49 5.42 15.79 -4.17
CA ARG A 49 5.75 15.82 -2.75
C ARG A 49 5.13 14.61 -2.05
N ILE A 50 5.47 14.39 -0.80
CA ILE A 50 4.81 13.42 0.06
C ILE A 50 4.09 14.17 1.17
N GLU A 51 2.83 13.83 1.38
CA GLU A 51 1.95 14.40 2.38
C GLU A 51 1.41 13.30 3.28
N ILE A 52 1.22 13.61 4.57
CA ILE A 52 0.48 12.78 5.50
C ILE A 52 -0.74 13.56 5.96
N THR A 53 -1.91 12.95 5.83
CA THR A 53 -3.17 13.42 6.41
C THR A 53 -3.46 12.64 7.68
N LYS A 54 -3.77 13.31 8.79
CA LYS A 54 -4.12 12.65 10.04
C LYS A 54 -5.50 13.04 10.56
N ALA A 55 -6.15 12.09 11.23
CA ALA A 55 -7.40 12.28 11.97
C ALA A 55 -7.53 11.25 13.07
N THR A 56 -8.26 11.57 14.15
CA THR A 56 -8.51 10.63 15.26
C THR A 56 -9.56 9.58 14.94
N LYS A 57 -10.34 9.78 13.86
CA LYS A 57 -11.35 8.86 13.36
C LYS A 57 -11.15 8.61 11.89
N LEU A 58 -11.43 7.38 11.43
CA LEU A 58 -11.26 6.99 10.04
C LEU A 58 -12.02 7.90 9.07
N GLY A 59 -13.31 8.13 9.32
CA GLY A 59 -14.13 9.03 8.51
C GLY A 59 -13.72 10.51 8.58
N GLY A 60 -12.93 10.88 9.59
CA GLY A 60 -12.39 12.24 9.73
C GLY A 60 -11.28 12.57 8.74
N LEU A 61 -10.65 11.57 8.12
CA LEU A 61 -9.57 11.77 7.13
C LEU A 61 -10.00 12.58 5.91
N ILE A 62 -11.28 12.57 5.54
CA ILE A 62 -11.79 13.37 4.41
C ILE A 62 -11.51 14.87 4.58
N ASN A 63 -11.48 15.36 5.83
CA ASN A 63 -11.18 16.73 6.21
C ASN A 63 -9.97 16.79 7.17
N GLY A 64 -9.16 15.75 7.23
CA GLY A 64 -8.03 15.63 8.15
C GLY A 64 -6.95 16.70 7.92
N GLU A 65 -6.18 16.96 8.96
CA GLU A 65 -5.00 17.82 8.88
C GLU A 65 -3.96 17.20 7.96
N THR A 66 -3.56 17.93 6.93
CA THR A 66 -2.57 17.47 5.96
C THR A 66 -1.27 18.25 6.11
N LYS A 67 -0.15 17.55 6.26
CA LYS A 67 1.20 18.10 6.34
C LYS A 67 2.05 17.56 5.19
N THR A 68 2.74 18.43 4.48
CA THR A 68 3.83 18.03 3.58
C THR A 68 5.01 17.59 4.45
N VAL A 69 5.41 16.34 4.32
CA VAL A 69 6.51 15.75 5.09
C VAL A 69 7.79 15.63 4.27
N TRP A 70 7.67 15.63 2.93
CA TRP A 70 8.83 15.58 2.04
C TRP A 70 8.61 16.35 0.75
N THR A 71 9.65 17.07 0.34
CA THR A 71 9.83 17.62 -1.01
C THR A 71 11.28 17.41 -1.42
N ASP A 72 11.52 17.07 -2.68
CA ASP A 72 12.87 16.84 -3.16
C ASP A 72 13.27 17.90 -4.20
N THR A 73 14.44 18.49 -4.02
CA THR A 73 15.02 19.46 -4.95
C THR A 73 16.04 18.83 -5.90
N ASN A 74 16.43 17.58 -5.65
CA ASN A 74 17.36 16.86 -6.52
C ASN A 74 16.64 16.36 -7.78
N ARG A 75 16.99 16.93 -8.93
CA ARG A 75 16.35 16.62 -10.20
C ARG A 75 16.49 15.18 -10.65
N THR A 76 17.47 14.43 -10.13
CA THR A 76 17.64 12.99 -10.48
C THR A 76 16.63 12.07 -9.79
N ARG A 77 15.74 12.62 -8.91
CA ARG A 77 14.75 11.86 -8.17
C ARG A 77 13.51 12.65 -7.74
N ASN A 78 13.22 13.79 -8.36
CA ASN A 78 12.12 14.66 -7.91
C ASN A 78 10.90 14.71 -8.85
N ALA A 79 10.86 13.84 -9.85
CA ALA A 79 9.70 13.69 -10.71
C ALA A 79 8.89 12.44 -10.33
N ASN A 80 7.58 12.50 -10.53
CA ASN A 80 6.69 11.34 -10.38
C ASN A 80 6.84 10.65 -9.02
N MET A 81 6.68 11.41 -7.93
CA MET A 81 6.65 10.85 -6.58
C MET A 81 5.34 10.08 -6.41
N TRP A 82 5.42 8.74 -6.55
CA TRP A 82 4.27 7.84 -6.56
C TRP A 82 4.29 6.89 -5.38
N ALA A 83 3.08 6.43 -5.01
CA ALA A 83 2.80 5.36 -4.08
C ALA A 83 3.68 5.39 -2.82
N PRO A 84 3.64 6.48 -2.02
CA PRO A 84 4.35 6.49 -0.76
C PRO A 84 3.72 5.53 0.24
N GLU A 85 4.55 4.70 0.90
CA GLU A 85 4.15 3.78 1.96
C GLU A 85 4.80 4.11 3.29
N ILE A 86 4.02 4.07 4.37
CA ILE A 86 4.48 4.33 5.74
C ILE A 86 4.82 3.00 6.42
N HIS A 87 6.07 2.84 6.86
CA HIS A 87 6.51 1.65 7.59
C HIS A 87 7.19 2.03 8.91
N GLN A 88 6.93 1.26 9.97
CA GLN A 88 7.72 1.33 11.20
C GLN A 88 8.61 0.08 11.28
N ILE A 89 9.92 0.29 11.22
CA ILE A 89 10.92 -0.77 11.25
C ILE A 89 11.84 -0.54 12.45
N ASP A 90 11.92 -1.51 13.36
CA ASP A 90 12.69 -1.41 14.59
C ASP A 90 12.41 -0.13 15.41
N GLY A 91 11.13 0.32 15.42
CA GLY A 91 10.68 1.50 16.15
C GLY A 91 10.88 2.84 15.43
N THR A 92 11.58 2.87 14.32
CA THR A 92 11.79 4.07 13.49
C THR A 92 10.81 4.11 12.33
N TRP A 93 10.26 5.28 12.03
CA TRP A 93 9.39 5.49 10.85
C TRP A 93 10.22 5.69 9.60
N TYR A 94 9.78 5.03 8.53
CA TYR A 94 10.33 5.15 7.18
C TYR A 94 9.20 5.41 6.17
N MET A 95 9.57 6.03 5.06
CA MET A 95 8.69 6.22 3.91
C MET A 95 9.36 5.58 2.70
N PHE A 96 8.70 4.61 2.11
CA PHE A 96 9.06 4.04 0.81
C PHE A 96 8.24 4.75 -0.26
N TYR A 97 8.83 5.12 -1.37
CA TYR A 97 8.11 5.73 -2.50
C TYR A 97 8.88 5.55 -3.79
N SER A 98 8.20 5.67 -4.90
CA SER A 98 8.86 5.68 -6.21
C SER A 98 9.06 7.10 -6.69
N SER A 99 10.21 7.37 -7.31
CA SER A 99 10.40 8.62 -8.03
C SER A 99 11.39 8.47 -9.18
N CYS A 100 11.29 9.38 -10.16
CA CYS A 100 12.02 9.34 -11.40
C CYS A 100 12.93 10.58 -11.56
N ASP A 101 13.92 10.47 -12.46
CA ASP A 101 14.76 11.59 -12.86
C ASP A 101 13.97 12.58 -13.73
N ALA A 102 13.87 13.82 -13.29
CA ALA A 102 13.17 14.88 -14.03
C ALA A 102 13.88 15.31 -15.33
N ASN A 103 15.09 14.84 -15.59
CA ASN A 103 15.84 15.12 -16.80
C ASN A 103 15.62 14.04 -17.88
N LEU A 104 14.98 12.92 -17.53
CA LEU A 104 14.73 11.78 -18.42
C LEU A 104 13.22 11.65 -18.70
N SER A 105 12.87 10.84 -19.69
CA SER A 105 11.47 10.48 -19.92
C SER A 105 10.92 9.70 -18.74
N CYS A 106 9.60 9.82 -18.53
CA CYS A 106 8.93 9.05 -17.50
C CYS A 106 9.18 7.56 -17.67
N CYS A 107 9.38 6.91 -16.55
CA CYS A 107 9.45 5.47 -16.32
C CYS A 107 10.84 4.84 -16.54
N ASP A 108 11.69 5.32 -17.43
CA ASP A 108 13.01 4.74 -17.66
C ASP A 108 14.00 4.90 -16.48
N SER A 109 13.67 5.77 -15.53
CA SER A 109 14.55 6.12 -14.40
C SER A 109 13.86 6.05 -13.05
N CYS A 110 12.68 5.43 -12.99
CA CYS A 110 11.92 5.35 -11.76
C CYS A 110 12.45 4.23 -10.87
N HIS A 111 12.70 4.55 -9.60
CA HIS A 111 13.20 3.61 -8.61
C HIS A 111 12.51 3.81 -7.27
N THR A 112 12.45 2.74 -6.48
CA THR A 112 12.05 2.84 -5.08
C THR A 112 13.11 3.55 -4.27
N ARG A 113 12.66 4.52 -3.47
CA ARG A 113 13.47 5.34 -2.58
C ARG A 113 12.98 5.19 -1.14
N VAL A 114 13.88 5.37 -0.20
CA VAL A 114 13.58 5.33 1.23
C VAL A 114 13.94 6.66 1.88
N LEU A 115 12.98 7.20 2.61
CA LEU A 115 13.24 8.29 3.54
C LEU A 115 13.28 7.72 4.95
N LYS A 116 14.20 8.23 5.75
CA LYS A 116 14.23 8.00 7.19
C LYS A 116 13.50 9.14 7.90
N GLY A 117 12.54 8.77 8.72
CA GLY A 117 11.87 9.64 9.67
C GLY A 117 12.53 9.60 11.04
N CYS A 118 11.78 9.32 12.07
CA CYS A 118 12.20 9.36 13.46
C CYS A 118 11.51 8.28 14.30
N ASP A 119 11.84 8.21 15.58
CA ASP A 119 11.27 7.28 16.58
C ASP A 119 10.11 7.93 17.36
N ALA A 120 9.42 8.92 16.74
CA ALA A 120 8.25 9.56 17.34
C ALA A 120 7.08 8.59 17.42
N ALA A 121 6.06 8.93 18.22
CA ALA A 121 4.87 8.12 18.38
C ALA A 121 4.06 8.00 17.09
N GLY A 122 4.05 9.04 16.23
CA GLY A 122 3.36 9.04 14.95
C GLY A 122 4.23 9.52 13.77
N PRO A 123 4.02 8.99 12.55
CA PRO A 123 4.85 9.29 11.38
C PRO A 123 4.73 10.75 10.90
N SER A 124 3.62 11.43 11.16
CA SER A 124 3.42 12.83 10.77
C SER A 124 4.27 13.81 11.60
N ASP A 125 4.81 13.38 12.72
CA ASP A 125 5.61 14.22 13.62
C ASP A 125 7.10 14.19 13.27
N CYS A 126 7.49 13.28 12.37
CA CYS A 126 8.86 13.18 11.90
C CYS A 126 9.23 14.29 10.88
N GLU A 127 10.52 14.63 10.89
CA GLU A 127 11.19 15.23 9.74
C GLU A 127 11.88 14.13 8.95
N TYR A 128 11.56 14.04 7.67
CA TYR A 128 12.08 13.00 6.80
C TYR A 128 13.33 13.46 6.06
N THR A 129 14.28 12.57 5.90
CA THR A 129 15.50 12.76 5.11
C THR A 129 15.69 11.62 4.13
N HIS A 130 16.21 11.89 2.94
CA HIS A 130 16.55 10.85 1.98
C HIS A 130 17.64 9.93 2.58
N LEU A 131 17.37 8.62 2.58
CA LEU A 131 18.24 7.62 3.14
C LEU A 131 18.92 6.78 2.06
N ALA A 132 18.14 6.22 1.13
CA ALA A 132 18.65 5.30 0.13
C ALA A 132 17.80 5.28 -1.15
N ASP A 133 18.43 4.87 -2.23
CA ASP A 133 17.81 4.42 -3.46
C ASP A 133 17.97 2.89 -3.50
N LEU A 134 16.86 2.14 -3.51
CA LEU A 134 16.90 0.68 -3.50
C LEU A 134 17.14 0.16 -4.92
N ILE A 135 18.36 0.33 -5.39
CA ILE A 135 18.82 -0.08 -6.73
C ILE A 135 19.78 -1.27 -6.57
N PRO A 136 19.54 -2.40 -7.25
CA PRO A 136 20.42 -3.54 -7.22
C PRO A 136 21.86 -3.21 -7.68
N PRO A 137 22.87 -4.02 -7.29
CA PRO A 137 24.25 -3.82 -7.69
C PRO A 137 24.47 -3.84 -9.21
N VAL A 138 25.51 -3.18 -9.68
CA VAL A 138 25.93 -3.24 -11.10
C VAL A 138 26.15 -4.70 -11.55
N GLY A 139 25.53 -5.07 -12.65
CA GLY A 139 25.65 -6.42 -13.24
C GLY A 139 24.63 -7.44 -12.72
N SER A 140 23.77 -7.04 -11.75
CA SER A 140 22.59 -7.84 -11.39
C SER A 140 21.34 -7.35 -12.13
N GLN A 141 20.30 -8.18 -12.17
CA GLN A 141 19.01 -7.77 -12.74
C GLN A 141 18.49 -6.53 -11.99
N GLY A 142 18.08 -5.51 -12.75
CA GLY A 142 17.62 -4.23 -12.22
C GLY A 142 18.70 -3.27 -11.77
N GLY A 143 19.98 -3.66 -11.81
CA GLY A 143 21.10 -2.78 -11.49
C GLY A 143 21.36 -1.73 -12.57
N PRO A 144 22.22 -0.72 -12.29
CA PRO A 144 22.62 0.28 -13.26
C PRO A 144 23.14 -0.34 -14.56
N ASN A 145 22.75 0.22 -15.70
CA ASN A 145 22.99 -0.28 -17.05
C ASN A 145 22.24 -1.58 -17.41
N SER A 146 21.26 -1.99 -16.61
CA SER A 146 20.27 -2.98 -17.01
C SER A 146 19.21 -2.32 -17.90
N ASP A 147 18.79 -3.01 -18.97
CA ASP A 147 17.67 -2.57 -19.81
C ASP A 147 16.31 -2.61 -19.05
N PHE A 148 16.31 -3.14 -17.83
CA PHE A 148 15.15 -3.36 -16.96
C PHE A 148 15.29 -2.64 -15.60
N ALA A 149 15.76 -1.40 -15.63
CA ALA A 149 16.00 -0.61 -14.41
C ALA A 149 14.72 -0.04 -13.76
N PHE A 150 13.58 -0.09 -14.45
CA PHE A 150 12.29 0.42 -13.92
C PHE A 150 11.85 -0.36 -12.68
N SER A 151 11.56 0.36 -11.60
CA SER A 151 10.97 -0.21 -10.39
C SER A 151 10.06 0.78 -9.68
N ILE A 152 8.84 0.34 -9.36
CA ILE A 152 7.84 1.13 -8.65
C ILE A 152 7.13 0.32 -7.56
N ASP A 153 6.32 1.00 -6.76
CA ASP A 153 5.41 0.42 -5.78
C ASP A 153 6.13 -0.53 -4.81
N GLY A 154 7.27 -0.07 -4.30
CA GLY A 154 8.09 -0.89 -3.44
C GLY A 154 7.60 -0.92 -1.99
N THR A 155 7.38 -2.11 -1.44
CA THR A 155 6.98 -2.34 -0.05
C THR A 155 8.03 -3.07 0.76
N TYR A 156 7.92 -2.98 2.09
CA TYR A 156 8.70 -3.75 3.06
C TYR A 156 7.98 -5.03 3.45
N LEU A 157 8.68 -6.15 3.41
CA LEU A 157 8.19 -7.45 3.87
C LEU A 157 9.17 -8.04 4.87
N GLU A 158 8.67 -8.48 6.03
CA GLU A 158 9.44 -9.28 6.97
C GLU A 158 8.84 -10.69 7.09
N ILE A 159 9.67 -11.71 6.87
CA ILE A 159 9.27 -13.10 7.04
C ILE A 159 9.98 -13.64 8.28
N PRO A 160 9.26 -13.95 9.38
CA PRO A 160 9.84 -14.41 10.62
C PRO A 160 10.79 -15.60 10.42
N GLY A 161 12.02 -15.48 10.90
CA GLY A 161 13.05 -16.52 10.77
C GLY A 161 13.72 -16.60 9.39
N GLN A 162 13.26 -15.86 8.38
CA GLN A 162 13.84 -15.87 7.02
C GLN A 162 14.55 -14.54 6.68
N GLY A 163 14.04 -13.41 7.18
CA GLY A 163 14.68 -12.11 7.00
C GLY A 163 13.74 -11.00 6.50
N ARG A 164 14.36 -9.95 5.99
CA ARG A 164 13.71 -8.73 5.50
C ARG A 164 13.88 -8.64 3.99
N TYR A 165 12.83 -8.22 3.34
CA TYR A 165 12.74 -8.18 1.89
C TYR A 165 12.14 -6.86 1.42
N HIS A 166 12.49 -6.49 0.21
CA HIS A 166 11.82 -5.45 -0.56
C HIS A 166 11.07 -6.14 -1.71
N VAL A 167 9.77 -5.91 -1.78
CA VAL A 167 8.90 -6.41 -2.86
C VAL A 167 8.44 -5.22 -3.70
N LEU A 168 8.44 -5.35 -5.01
CA LEU A 168 8.25 -4.22 -5.91
C LEU A 168 7.69 -4.68 -7.26
N SER A 169 7.27 -3.73 -8.08
CA SER A 169 6.87 -3.96 -9.47
C SER A 169 7.99 -3.54 -10.42
N ILE A 170 8.33 -4.40 -11.36
CA ILE A 170 9.39 -4.19 -12.37
C ILE A 170 8.88 -4.51 -13.77
N ILE A 171 9.58 -4.05 -14.81
CA ILE A 171 9.42 -4.61 -16.16
C ILE A 171 10.41 -5.77 -16.28
N ASN A 172 9.91 -6.96 -16.56
CA ASN A 172 10.74 -8.16 -16.74
C ASN A 172 11.30 -8.30 -18.18
N GLU A 173 12.08 -9.35 -18.43
CA GLU A 173 12.70 -9.61 -19.74
C GLU A 173 11.68 -9.82 -20.88
N ASP A 174 10.46 -10.27 -20.55
CA ASP A 174 9.35 -10.45 -21.49
C ASP A 174 8.53 -9.16 -21.70
N GLN A 175 8.99 -8.01 -21.18
CA GLN A 175 8.29 -6.72 -21.20
C GLN A 175 6.95 -6.76 -20.48
N LEU A 176 6.81 -7.61 -19.46
CA LEU A 176 5.65 -7.69 -18.59
C LEU A 176 5.95 -6.95 -17.28
N GLN A 177 5.00 -6.13 -16.82
CA GLN A 177 5.09 -5.52 -15.51
C GLN A 177 4.76 -6.58 -14.44
N SER A 178 5.77 -6.99 -13.68
CA SER A 178 5.77 -8.19 -12.84
C SER A 178 6.18 -7.87 -11.42
N LEU A 179 5.77 -8.69 -10.44
CA LEU A 179 6.29 -8.56 -9.09
C LEU A 179 7.63 -9.25 -8.93
N ALA A 180 8.54 -8.56 -8.28
CA ALA A 180 9.84 -9.08 -7.89
C ALA A 180 10.08 -8.89 -6.39
N ILE A 181 10.97 -9.70 -5.85
CA ILE A 181 11.43 -9.66 -4.46
C ILE A 181 12.95 -9.64 -4.41
N THR A 182 13.51 -8.99 -3.41
CA THR A 182 14.95 -9.00 -3.12
C THR A 182 15.19 -8.95 -1.62
N LYS A 183 16.32 -9.44 -1.14
CA LYS A 183 16.73 -9.25 0.25
C LYS A 183 17.02 -7.78 0.51
N LEU A 184 16.57 -7.30 1.66
CA LEU A 184 16.81 -5.92 2.13
C LEU A 184 17.68 -5.96 3.38
N ASP A 185 18.89 -5.42 3.29
CA ASP A 185 19.71 -5.13 4.48
C ASP A 185 19.31 -3.76 5.05
N THR A 186 18.59 -3.77 6.15
CA THR A 186 18.14 -2.54 6.84
C THR A 186 19.25 -1.87 7.68
N THR A 187 20.46 -2.44 7.74
CA THR A 187 21.62 -1.81 8.36
C THR A 187 22.32 -0.88 7.36
N THR A 188 22.52 -1.36 6.15
CA THR A 188 23.17 -0.63 5.06
C THR A 188 22.19 0.01 4.08
N TRP A 189 20.92 -0.37 4.14
CA TRP A 189 19.85 0.02 3.20
C TRP A 189 20.19 -0.30 1.75
N THR A 190 20.64 -1.52 1.55
CA THR A 190 20.99 -2.07 0.24
C THR A 190 20.14 -3.28 -0.08
N VAL A 191 20.01 -3.56 -1.36
CA VAL A 191 19.29 -4.71 -1.91
C VAL A 191 20.22 -5.55 -2.80
N ASP A 192 19.87 -6.82 -2.97
CA ASP A 192 20.50 -7.72 -3.92
C ASP A 192 19.86 -7.60 -5.33
N GLY A 193 20.07 -8.57 -6.21
CA GLY A 193 19.36 -8.66 -7.49
C GLY A 193 17.88 -9.01 -7.32
N TRP A 194 17.06 -8.66 -8.30
CA TRP A 194 15.63 -8.96 -8.28
C TRP A 194 15.34 -10.41 -8.66
N HIS A 195 14.36 -11.01 -8.01
CA HIS A 195 13.82 -12.32 -8.29
C HIS A 195 12.33 -12.17 -8.61
N VAL A 196 11.90 -12.51 -9.81
CA VAL A 196 10.48 -12.42 -10.21
C VAL A 196 9.71 -13.52 -9.49
N ILE A 197 8.67 -13.12 -8.76
CA ILE A 197 7.79 -14.03 -8.00
C ILE A 197 6.37 -14.13 -8.58
N SER A 198 5.94 -13.15 -9.39
CA SER A 198 4.65 -13.21 -10.08
C SER A 198 4.74 -12.48 -11.41
N VAL A 199 4.35 -13.15 -12.48
CA VAL A 199 4.13 -12.54 -13.80
C VAL A 199 2.63 -12.44 -14.06
N PRO A 200 2.12 -11.43 -14.81
CA PRO A 200 0.70 -11.32 -15.13
C PRO A 200 0.30 -12.33 -16.22
N ASP A 201 0.06 -13.56 -15.83
CA ASP A 201 -0.22 -14.70 -16.71
C ASP A 201 -1.72 -15.04 -16.82
N GLN A 202 -2.55 -14.60 -15.86
CA GLN A 202 -3.98 -14.84 -15.86
C GLN A 202 -4.74 -13.79 -16.68
N ASP A 203 -5.88 -14.16 -17.24
CA ASP A 203 -6.64 -13.27 -18.17
C ASP A 203 -7.11 -11.97 -17.51
N TRP A 204 -7.47 -12.01 -16.23
CA TRP A 204 -7.91 -10.82 -15.49
C TRP A 204 -6.78 -9.83 -15.20
N GLU A 205 -5.50 -10.22 -15.34
CA GLU A 205 -4.32 -9.39 -15.15
C GLU A 205 -3.91 -8.61 -16.43
N LYS A 206 -4.57 -8.88 -17.57
CA LYS A 206 -4.16 -8.42 -18.91
C LYS A 206 -5.03 -7.31 -19.50
N ASN A 207 -5.88 -6.67 -18.68
CA ASN A 207 -6.70 -5.58 -19.19
C ASN A 207 -5.85 -4.31 -19.32
N THR A 208 -5.77 -3.79 -20.54
CA THR A 208 -5.03 -2.59 -20.89
C THR A 208 -5.87 -1.67 -21.77
N THR A 209 -5.40 -0.47 -22.03
CA THR A 209 -6.02 0.49 -22.96
C THR A 209 -5.01 0.93 -24.02
N ASN A 210 -5.49 1.55 -25.12
CA ASN A 210 -4.63 2.14 -26.14
C ASN A 210 -3.74 3.29 -25.58
N SER A 211 -4.00 3.76 -24.38
CA SER A 211 -3.20 4.77 -23.67
C SER A 211 -2.25 4.19 -22.64
N SER A 212 -2.19 2.86 -22.52
CA SER A 212 -1.18 2.22 -21.68
C SER A 212 0.21 2.57 -22.18
N PRO A 213 1.15 3.00 -21.29
CA PRO A 213 2.49 3.39 -21.72
C PRO A 213 3.25 2.23 -22.36
N ASN A 214 4.06 2.53 -23.37
CA ASN A 214 5.12 1.65 -23.89
C ASN A 214 4.73 0.19 -24.15
N SER A 215 3.56 -0.06 -24.74
CA SER A 215 3.12 -1.44 -25.07
C SER A 215 3.03 -2.42 -23.88
N ILE A 216 2.92 -1.94 -22.64
CA ILE A 216 2.61 -2.79 -21.50
C ILE A 216 1.29 -3.52 -21.76
N THR A 217 1.35 -4.84 -21.82
CA THR A 217 0.21 -5.68 -22.19
C THR A 217 -0.45 -6.34 -20.98
N ALA A 218 0.23 -6.38 -19.83
CA ALA A 218 -0.25 -6.99 -18.61
C ALA A 218 0.52 -6.42 -17.41
N VAL A 219 -0.13 -6.36 -16.25
CA VAL A 219 0.39 -5.68 -15.06
C VAL A 219 0.14 -6.48 -13.80
N ASN A 220 1.19 -6.67 -13.00
CA ASN A 220 1.15 -6.92 -11.56
C ASN A 220 1.94 -5.81 -10.86
N GLU A 221 1.31 -5.05 -9.97
CA GLU A 221 1.93 -3.93 -9.25
C GLU A 221 1.37 -3.78 -7.84
N ALA A 222 1.85 -2.79 -7.08
CA ALA A 222 1.36 -2.44 -5.76
C ALA A 222 1.30 -3.62 -4.76
N PRO A 223 2.41 -4.36 -4.55
CA PRO A 223 2.43 -5.41 -3.54
C PRO A 223 2.31 -4.81 -2.14
N HIS A 224 1.50 -5.43 -1.25
CA HIS A 224 1.44 -5.03 0.15
C HIS A 224 1.27 -6.27 1.05
N PRO A 225 2.06 -6.43 2.14
CA PRO A 225 1.99 -7.60 2.98
C PRO A 225 0.75 -7.60 3.88
N LEU A 226 0.19 -8.79 4.07
CA LEU A 226 -0.89 -9.09 5.00
C LEU A 226 -0.46 -10.24 5.90
N TYR A 227 -0.50 -10.03 7.22
CA TYR A 227 -0.16 -11.02 8.23
C TYR A 227 -1.38 -11.33 9.08
N HIS A 228 -1.71 -12.61 9.22
CA HIS A 228 -2.78 -13.05 10.12
C HIS A 228 -2.55 -14.50 10.55
N ASP A 229 -2.62 -14.77 11.86
CA ASP A 229 -2.49 -16.10 12.47
C ASP A 229 -1.27 -16.93 12.00
N GLY A 230 -0.15 -16.25 11.73
CA GLY A 230 1.09 -16.88 11.27
C GLY A 230 1.16 -17.09 9.76
N GLU A 231 0.08 -16.85 9.04
CA GLU A 231 0.05 -16.85 7.58
C GLU A 231 0.52 -15.51 7.02
N ILE A 232 1.13 -15.55 5.84
CA ILE A 232 1.65 -14.37 5.14
C ILE A 232 1.11 -14.37 3.71
N TRP A 233 0.50 -13.26 3.35
CA TRP A 233 0.08 -12.97 1.98
C TRP A 233 0.72 -11.66 1.50
N LEU A 234 0.92 -11.55 0.19
CA LEU A 234 1.10 -10.28 -0.49
C LEU A 234 -0.17 -10.01 -1.30
N SER A 235 -0.92 -8.97 -0.99
CA SER A 235 -1.88 -8.45 -1.97
C SER A 235 -1.12 -7.78 -3.10
N TYR A 236 -1.69 -7.79 -4.29
CA TYR A 236 -1.17 -7.04 -5.43
C TYR A 236 -2.30 -6.58 -6.33
N SER A 237 -2.03 -5.56 -7.11
CA SER A 237 -2.97 -5.07 -8.09
C SER A 237 -2.61 -5.56 -9.48
N ALA A 238 -3.61 -5.85 -10.28
CA ALA A 238 -3.43 -6.35 -11.63
C ALA A 238 -4.36 -5.68 -12.64
N SER A 239 -3.97 -5.75 -13.88
CA SER A 239 -4.45 -4.91 -14.99
C SER A 239 -3.93 -3.49 -14.92
N TYR A 240 -4.03 -2.73 -16.02
CA TYR A 240 -3.58 -1.34 -16.07
C TYR A 240 -4.54 -0.43 -15.28
N CYS A 241 -4.00 0.46 -14.41
CA CYS A 241 -4.80 1.36 -13.57
C CYS A 241 -5.80 2.23 -14.34
N GLY A 242 -5.55 2.54 -15.63
CA GLY A 242 -6.47 3.25 -16.51
C GLY A 242 -7.65 2.43 -17.01
N THR A 243 -7.86 1.22 -16.49
CA THR A 243 -9.00 0.36 -16.81
C THR A 243 -9.95 0.22 -15.62
N PRO A 244 -11.25 -0.01 -15.83
CA PRO A 244 -12.17 -0.32 -14.73
C PRO A 244 -11.88 -1.68 -14.07
N ASN A 245 -11.10 -2.53 -14.72
CA ASN A 245 -10.80 -3.91 -14.30
C ASN A 245 -9.54 -4.03 -13.43
N TYR A 246 -8.90 -2.91 -13.06
CA TYR A 246 -7.86 -2.90 -12.04
C TYR A 246 -8.40 -3.53 -10.76
N SER A 247 -7.77 -4.58 -10.26
CA SER A 247 -8.33 -5.48 -9.25
C SER A 247 -7.24 -6.06 -8.37
N LEU A 248 -7.57 -6.57 -7.18
CA LEU A 248 -6.61 -7.22 -6.29
C LEU A 248 -6.54 -8.73 -6.51
N GLY A 249 -5.31 -9.25 -6.45
CA GLY A 249 -4.99 -10.64 -6.23
C GLY A 249 -4.20 -10.83 -4.93
N LEU A 250 -3.93 -12.09 -4.60
CA LEU A 250 -3.08 -12.49 -3.48
C LEU A 250 -1.98 -13.45 -3.96
N LEU A 251 -0.81 -13.33 -3.35
CA LEU A 251 0.22 -14.36 -3.33
C LEU A 251 0.31 -14.88 -1.90
N HIS A 252 0.01 -16.16 -1.68
CA HIS A 252 0.13 -16.82 -0.39
C HIS A 252 1.52 -17.42 -0.25
N TYR A 253 2.25 -17.07 0.81
CA TYR A 253 3.55 -17.65 1.10
C TYR A 253 3.42 -19.05 1.68
N ASN A 254 3.92 -20.08 0.99
CA ASN A 254 3.77 -21.48 1.37
C ASN A 254 4.94 -22.04 2.21
N GLY A 255 5.90 -21.17 2.64
CA GLY A 255 6.99 -21.54 3.57
C GLY A 255 8.31 -21.93 2.90
N GLY A 256 8.45 -21.83 1.58
CA GLY A 256 9.69 -22.10 0.85
C GLY A 256 10.74 -20.97 0.93
N ASP A 257 11.70 -20.95 -0.01
CA ASP A 257 12.60 -19.81 -0.16
C ASP A 257 11.80 -18.61 -0.70
N PRO A 258 11.73 -17.47 0.02
CA PRO A 258 10.97 -16.31 -0.43
C PRO A 258 11.42 -15.74 -1.78
N LEU A 259 12.66 -16.01 -2.21
CA LEU A 259 13.17 -15.58 -3.51
C LEU A 259 12.75 -16.48 -4.67
N ASP A 260 12.12 -17.63 -4.38
CA ASP A 260 11.63 -18.56 -5.39
C ASP A 260 10.14 -18.32 -5.65
N ALA A 261 9.76 -18.16 -6.92
CA ALA A 261 8.37 -17.99 -7.33
C ALA A 261 7.47 -19.16 -6.88
N SER A 262 8.01 -20.37 -6.76
CA SER A 262 7.27 -21.55 -6.30
C SER A 262 6.87 -21.49 -4.81
N SER A 263 7.42 -20.53 -4.06
CA SER A 263 7.05 -20.27 -2.66
C SER A 263 5.80 -19.38 -2.52
N TRP A 264 5.22 -18.94 -3.63
CA TRP A 264 4.11 -17.99 -3.67
C TRP A 264 2.95 -18.55 -4.50
N ASP A 265 1.88 -18.95 -3.83
CA ASP A 265 0.67 -19.46 -4.47
C ASP A 265 -0.22 -18.28 -4.92
N LYS A 266 -0.41 -18.13 -6.24
CA LYS A 266 -1.19 -17.04 -6.81
C LYS A 266 -2.69 -17.33 -6.76
N ILE A 267 -3.47 -16.37 -6.26
CA ILE A 267 -4.92 -16.45 -6.08
C ILE A 267 -5.56 -15.17 -6.58
N GLY A 268 -6.61 -15.25 -7.38
CA GLY A 268 -7.33 -14.04 -7.79
C GLY A 268 -8.31 -14.21 -8.95
N PRO A 269 -9.05 -13.12 -9.22
CA PRO A 269 -9.11 -11.88 -8.44
C PRO A 269 -9.85 -12.07 -7.11
N VAL A 270 -9.41 -11.39 -6.04
CA VAL A 270 -10.06 -11.45 -4.72
C VAL A 270 -10.89 -10.20 -4.40
N PHE A 271 -10.67 -9.11 -5.13
CA PHE A 271 -11.39 -7.86 -4.95
C PHE A 271 -11.44 -7.09 -6.26
N SER A 272 -12.63 -6.69 -6.72
CA SER A 272 -12.84 -6.07 -8.02
C SER A 272 -13.91 -4.99 -7.95
N GLN A 273 -14.05 -4.24 -9.04
CA GLN A 273 -15.07 -3.19 -9.18
C GLN A 273 -16.48 -3.64 -8.79
N ALA A 274 -17.18 -2.80 -8.04
CA ALA A 274 -18.60 -2.98 -7.70
C ALA A 274 -19.23 -1.66 -7.28
N ASN A 275 -20.56 -1.59 -7.32
CA ASN A 275 -21.37 -0.50 -6.76
C ASN A 275 -20.96 0.90 -7.24
N GLY A 276 -20.53 1.04 -8.51
CA GLY A 276 -20.11 2.31 -9.10
C GLY A 276 -18.67 2.73 -8.73
N ASN A 277 -17.92 1.86 -8.05
CA ASN A 277 -16.49 2.01 -7.80
C ASN A 277 -15.72 1.13 -8.79
N TYR A 278 -14.91 1.77 -9.62
CA TYR A 278 -14.14 1.15 -10.70
C TYR A 278 -12.65 1.26 -10.43
N GLY A 279 -11.85 0.36 -11.02
CA GLY A 279 -10.40 0.37 -10.85
C GLY A 279 -9.99 0.27 -9.39
N THR A 280 -10.57 -0.70 -8.67
CA THR A 280 -10.38 -0.88 -7.23
C THR A 280 -9.13 -1.66 -6.94
N GLY A 281 -8.11 -1.00 -6.41
CA GLY A 281 -6.82 -1.64 -6.13
C GLY A 281 -5.84 -0.70 -5.44
N HIS A 282 -4.56 -1.01 -5.61
CA HIS A 282 -3.42 -0.35 -4.96
C HIS A 282 -3.71 -0.13 -3.48
N ASN A 283 -3.85 -1.24 -2.79
CA ASN A 283 -4.30 -1.24 -1.39
C ASN A 283 -3.14 -1.29 -0.41
N CYS A 284 -3.45 -0.93 0.83
CA CYS A 284 -2.65 -1.24 2.00
C CYS A 284 -3.55 -1.82 3.10
N PHE A 285 -2.94 -2.51 4.05
CA PHE A 285 -3.62 -2.97 5.25
C PHE A 285 -3.23 -2.13 6.45
N PHE A 286 -4.20 -1.87 7.32
CA PHE A 286 -3.96 -1.24 8.62
C PHE A 286 -4.80 -1.93 9.69
N THR A 287 -4.38 -1.81 10.94
CA THR A 287 -5.10 -2.36 12.10
C THR A 287 -5.99 -1.32 12.73
N SER A 288 -7.13 -1.77 13.28
CA SER A 288 -8.02 -0.94 14.09
C SER A 288 -7.30 -0.38 15.34
N PRO A 289 -7.83 0.68 15.98
CA PRO A 289 -7.24 1.28 17.18
C PRO A 289 -6.97 0.31 18.32
N ASP A 290 -7.81 -0.71 18.50
CA ASP A 290 -7.63 -1.76 19.52
C ASP A 290 -6.84 -2.98 19.04
N GLY A 291 -6.41 -2.99 17.75
CA GLY A 291 -5.60 -4.05 17.14
C GLY A 291 -6.36 -5.33 16.80
N ASN A 292 -7.69 -5.36 16.93
CA ASN A 292 -8.50 -6.57 16.75
C ASN A 292 -8.98 -6.81 15.33
N GLU A 293 -8.97 -5.78 14.49
CA GLU A 293 -9.43 -5.84 13.10
C GLU A 293 -8.33 -5.44 12.13
N ILE A 294 -8.33 -6.06 10.96
CA ILE A 294 -7.53 -5.67 9.81
C ILE A 294 -8.44 -5.03 8.77
N TRP A 295 -8.04 -3.90 8.28
CA TRP A 295 -8.77 -3.12 7.31
C TRP A 295 -7.99 -2.98 6.00
N ASN A 296 -8.70 -3.00 4.90
CA ASN A 296 -8.21 -2.75 3.55
C ASN A 296 -8.50 -1.29 3.17
N ALA A 297 -7.47 -0.46 3.04
CA ALA A 297 -7.58 0.85 2.40
C ALA A 297 -7.12 0.71 0.94
N PHE A 298 -7.90 1.20 0.00
CA PHE A 298 -7.68 1.05 -1.44
C PHE A 298 -8.15 2.27 -2.21
N HIS A 299 -7.67 2.48 -3.41
CA HIS A 299 -8.27 3.49 -4.25
C HIS A 299 -9.36 2.94 -5.17
N ALA A 300 -10.25 3.83 -5.60
CA ALA A 300 -11.25 3.61 -6.62
C ALA A 300 -11.52 4.91 -7.39
N THR A 301 -12.27 4.83 -8.48
CA THR A 301 -12.80 5.98 -9.20
C THR A 301 -14.27 5.78 -9.56
N SER A 302 -15.03 6.87 -9.66
CA SER A 302 -16.40 6.83 -10.24
C SER A 302 -16.40 6.85 -11.77
N ASN A 303 -15.24 6.96 -12.41
CA ASN A 303 -15.10 6.89 -13.86
C ASN A 303 -15.23 5.44 -14.33
N SER A 304 -16.32 5.12 -15.01
CA SER A 304 -16.60 3.76 -15.49
C SER A 304 -15.61 3.23 -16.53
N ARG A 305 -14.68 4.06 -17.02
CA ARG A 305 -13.58 3.65 -17.89
C ARG A 305 -12.28 3.37 -17.15
N GLY A 306 -12.25 3.59 -15.83
CA GLY A 306 -11.04 3.55 -15.03
C GLY A 306 -10.24 4.86 -15.07
N SER A 307 -9.24 5.01 -14.22
CA SER A 307 -8.37 6.18 -14.16
C SER A 307 -7.08 5.91 -13.40
N CYS A 308 -5.94 6.36 -13.93
CA CYS A 308 -4.68 6.51 -13.19
C CYS A 308 -4.49 7.94 -12.66
N GLY A 309 -5.50 8.79 -12.76
CA GLY A 309 -5.42 10.22 -12.46
C GLY A 309 -5.80 10.59 -11.02
N THR A 310 -5.94 11.91 -10.81
CA THR A 310 -6.30 12.50 -9.51
C THR A 310 -7.79 12.44 -9.19
N ASP A 311 -8.62 11.87 -10.06
CA ASP A 311 -10.03 11.58 -9.82
C ASP A 311 -10.23 10.26 -9.03
N ARG A 312 -9.14 9.56 -8.70
CA ARG A 312 -9.15 8.44 -7.75
C ARG A 312 -9.31 8.94 -6.32
N TYR A 313 -10.01 8.16 -5.51
CA TYR A 313 -10.25 8.43 -4.10
C TYR A 313 -9.94 7.22 -3.24
N THR A 314 -9.56 7.44 -1.98
CA THR A 314 -9.32 6.37 -1.01
C THR A 314 -10.63 5.95 -0.35
N MET A 315 -10.84 4.65 -0.31
CA MET A 315 -11.89 3.96 0.46
C MET A 315 -11.26 3.05 1.49
N ALA A 316 -12.05 2.66 2.49
CA ALA A 316 -11.64 1.65 3.45
C ALA A 316 -12.81 0.71 3.78
N GLN A 317 -12.49 -0.57 3.99
CA GLN A 317 -13.42 -1.58 4.52
C GLN A 317 -12.67 -2.70 5.24
N ILE A 318 -13.38 -3.39 6.13
CA ILE A 318 -12.83 -4.48 6.92
C ILE A 318 -12.47 -5.67 6.05
N VAL A 319 -11.40 -6.39 6.43
CA VAL A 319 -11.05 -7.73 5.93
C VAL A 319 -11.45 -8.73 7.00
N THR A 320 -12.17 -9.78 6.63
CA THR A 320 -12.58 -10.82 7.56
C THR A 320 -11.82 -12.11 7.32
N PHE A 321 -11.67 -12.91 8.39
CA PHE A 321 -10.90 -14.14 8.37
C PHE A 321 -11.71 -15.25 9.01
N GLU A 322 -11.92 -16.33 8.25
CA GLU A 322 -12.50 -17.56 8.77
C GLU A 322 -11.41 -18.65 8.87
N PRO A 323 -11.35 -19.43 9.93
CA PRO A 323 -10.31 -20.43 10.11
C PRO A 323 -10.13 -21.36 8.90
N GLY A 324 -8.92 -21.40 8.34
CA GLY A 324 -8.59 -22.25 7.18
C GLY A 324 -9.16 -21.77 5.84
N GLN A 325 -9.67 -20.55 5.77
CA GLN A 325 -10.11 -19.90 4.54
C GLN A 325 -9.16 -18.76 4.15
N LEU A 326 -9.28 -18.30 2.90
CA LEU A 326 -8.58 -17.11 2.44
C LEU A 326 -9.11 -15.85 3.12
N PRO A 327 -8.30 -14.79 3.23
CA PRO A 327 -8.78 -13.46 3.64
C PRO A 327 -9.96 -13.03 2.75
N GLU A 328 -11.07 -12.60 3.36
CA GLU A 328 -12.27 -12.17 2.65
C GLU A 328 -12.34 -10.65 2.62
N PHE A 329 -12.23 -10.07 1.43
CA PHE A 329 -12.25 -8.63 1.19
C PHE A 329 -13.68 -8.09 1.00
N GLY A 330 -14.66 -8.94 0.76
CA GLY A 330 -16.00 -8.54 0.36
C GLY A 330 -16.03 -7.88 -1.02
N ILE A 331 -16.93 -6.91 -1.20
CA ILE A 331 -17.04 -6.09 -2.41
C ILE A 331 -17.00 -4.60 -2.04
N PRO A 332 -16.47 -3.71 -2.90
CA PRO A 332 -16.49 -2.27 -2.66
C PRO A 332 -17.91 -1.78 -2.35
N GLN A 333 -18.10 -1.18 -1.18
CA GLN A 333 -19.39 -0.65 -0.78
C GLN A 333 -19.73 0.60 -1.58
N PRO A 334 -21.02 0.88 -1.89
CA PRO A 334 -21.38 2.13 -2.56
C PRO A 334 -20.99 3.35 -1.72
N LEU A 335 -20.66 4.48 -2.36
CA LEU A 335 -20.26 5.71 -1.67
C LEU A 335 -21.33 6.27 -0.72
N SER A 336 -22.60 5.85 -0.88
CA SER A 336 -23.70 6.20 0.03
C SER A 336 -23.88 5.25 1.20
N ALA A 337 -23.05 4.22 1.32
CA ALA A 337 -23.14 3.28 2.43
C ALA A 337 -22.60 3.91 3.72
N VAL A 338 -23.38 3.84 4.78
CA VAL A 338 -22.94 4.16 6.13
C VAL A 338 -22.30 2.92 6.73
N LEU A 339 -21.04 3.03 7.14
CA LEU A 339 -20.22 1.92 7.62
C LEU A 339 -19.95 2.07 9.12
N GLU A 340 -19.87 0.94 9.81
CA GLU A 340 -19.36 0.93 11.18
C GLU A 340 -17.86 1.30 11.17
N PRO A 341 -17.40 2.10 12.14
CA PRO A 341 -16.01 2.46 12.24
C PRO A 341 -15.14 1.27 12.71
N PRO A 342 -13.81 1.34 12.54
CA PRO A 342 -12.92 0.36 13.13
C PRO A 342 -13.09 0.22 14.63
N SER A 343 -12.92 -0.99 15.13
CA SER A 343 -13.04 -1.27 16.57
C SER A 343 -12.03 -0.45 17.38
N GLY A 344 -12.47 0.06 18.53
CA GLY A 344 -11.66 0.93 19.40
C GLY A 344 -11.73 2.43 19.10
N GLU A 345 -12.51 2.88 18.10
CA GLU A 345 -12.79 4.30 17.87
C GLU A 345 -13.67 4.96 18.93
#